data_5687921578db0a3a52dff3942fa3664d
#
_entry.id   5687921578db0a3a52dff3942fa3664d
#
_cell.length_a   1.000
_cell.length_b   1.000
_cell.length_c   1.000
_cell.angle_alpha   90.00
_cell.angle_beta   90.00
_cell.angle_gamma   90.00
#
_symmetry.space_group_name_H-M   'P 1'
#
loop_
_entity.id
_entity.type
_entity.pdbx_description
1 polymer ?
#
loop_
_entity_poly.entity_id
_entity_poly.type
_entity_poly.pdbx_seq_one_letter_code
_entity_poly.pdbx_strand_id
1 'polypeptide(L)'
;MTLINTNGMAFFGPGSEWFWAALQFTALTITFIAIYRQLRTARSSHAVEQVAEYTRQFDHERMVRHQIAILVAARDKVDVPSGSGVAIGNYFEGLGSLSRSGYLDVTLLWRVFGLVTLRWWAVLEPFFQRQRVEHGDSVFEDFEWLVGALAKMERRAGRTLAIDATYVARWLESDAIDGLQDTLRLEQSLRTVLIAPPDAIDTAQSAEP
;
A
#
# COMPACT_ATOMS: atom_id res chain seq x y z
N MET A 1 76.99 -28.94 8.86
CA MET A 1 75.79 -29.78 8.73
C MET A 1 74.77 -29.29 9.69
N THR A 2 73.90 -28.35 9.19
CA THR A 2 72.93 -27.63 10.00
C THR A 2 71.54 -27.99 9.45
N LEU A 3 70.82 -28.81 10.24
CA LEU A 3 69.43 -29.12 9.95
C LEU A 3 68.56 -27.95 10.42
N ILE A 4 68.12 -27.13 9.51
CA ILE A 4 67.07 -26.12 9.78
C ILE A 4 65.73 -26.86 9.66
N ASN A 5 65.14 -27.17 10.82
CA ASN A 5 63.78 -27.64 10.91
C ASN A 5 62.85 -26.45 10.80
N THR A 6 62.38 -26.16 9.59
CA THR A 6 61.35 -25.14 9.34
C THR A 6 59.98 -25.84 9.31
N ASN A 7 59.44 -26.07 10.51
CA ASN A 7 58.00 -26.27 10.67
C ASN A 7 57.24 -24.92 10.46
N GLY A 8 57.62 -24.24 9.43
CA GLY A 8 56.82 -23.10 8.93
C GLY A 8 55.66 -23.62 8.13
N MET A 9 54.45 -23.41 8.55
CA MET A 9 53.29 -23.57 7.70
C MET A 9 53.51 -22.70 6.46
N ALA A 10 53.92 -23.35 5.36
CA ALA A 10 54.09 -22.67 4.09
C ALA A 10 52.72 -22.32 3.56
N PHE A 11 52.32 -21.06 3.69
CA PHE A 11 51.11 -20.53 3.08
C PHE A 11 51.13 -20.64 1.54
N PHE A 12 52.31 -20.89 0.96
CA PHE A 12 52.53 -21.04 -0.48
C PHE A 12 53.40 -22.31 -0.66
N GLY A 13 52.79 -23.45 -1.01
CA GLY A 13 53.48 -24.70 -1.26
C GLY A 13 52.56 -25.90 -1.45
N PRO A 14 53.12 -27.06 -1.84
CA PRO A 14 52.34 -28.30 -1.93
C PRO A 14 51.75 -28.62 -0.55
N GLY A 15 50.42 -28.60 -0.44
CA GLY A 15 49.68 -28.78 0.81
C GLY A 15 48.93 -27.56 1.31
N SER A 16 49.06 -26.40 0.66
CA SER A 16 48.29 -25.19 0.99
C SER A 16 46.88 -25.17 0.35
N GLU A 17 46.53 -26.18 -0.42
CA GLU A 17 45.25 -26.28 -1.14
C GLU A 17 44.04 -26.17 -0.20
N TRP A 18 44.11 -26.78 0.97
CA TRP A 18 43.05 -26.67 1.97
C TRP A 18 42.84 -25.23 2.47
N PHE A 19 43.91 -24.43 2.60
CA PHE A 19 43.85 -23.03 3.03
C PHE A 19 43.16 -22.19 1.99
N TRP A 20 43.53 -22.35 0.71
CA TRP A 20 42.87 -21.65 -0.39
C TRP A 20 41.41 -22.06 -0.55
N ALA A 21 41.09 -23.34 -0.38
CA ALA A 21 39.73 -23.85 -0.36
C ALA A 21 38.91 -23.23 0.79
N ALA A 22 39.47 -23.16 1.99
CA ALA A 22 38.83 -22.55 3.16
C ALA A 22 38.60 -21.05 2.95
N LEU A 23 39.59 -20.34 2.39
CA LEU A 23 39.49 -18.91 2.07
C LEU A 23 38.38 -18.65 1.02
N GLN A 24 38.36 -19.47 -0.03
CA GLN A 24 37.35 -19.39 -1.09
C GLN A 24 35.95 -19.68 -0.54
N PHE A 25 35.80 -20.70 0.30
CA PHE A 25 34.54 -21.00 0.96
C PHE A 25 34.07 -19.88 1.85
N THR A 26 34.99 -19.26 2.60
CA THR A 26 34.69 -18.11 3.45
C THR A 26 34.23 -16.91 2.62
N ALA A 27 34.92 -16.59 1.53
CA ALA A 27 34.57 -15.52 0.61
C ALA A 27 33.17 -15.74 -0.03
N LEU A 28 32.90 -16.98 -0.47
CA LEU A 28 31.59 -17.37 -0.99
C LEU A 28 30.48 -17.20 0.05
N THR A 29 30.74 -17.65 1.28
CA THR A 29 29.77 -17.54 2.39
C THR A 29 29.45 -16.08 2.70
N ILE A 30 30.46 -15.22 2.80
CA ILE A 30 30.28 -13.77 3.02
C ILE A 30 29.48 -13.16 1.88
N THR A 31 29.83 -13.50 0.63
CA THR A 31 29.11 -13.02 -0.56
C THR A 31 27.65 -13.46 -0.53
N PHE A 32 27.38 -14.70 -0.18
CA PHE A 32 26.02 -15.23 -0.08
C PHE A 32 25.19 -14.50 1.00
N ILE A 33 25.80 -14.26 2.17
CA ILE A 33 25.18 -13.50 3.24
C ILE A 33 24.89 -12.05 2.79
N ALA A 34 25.83 -11.42 2.08
CA ALA A 34 25.68 -10.07 1.57
C ALA A 34 24.52 -9.99 0.55
N ILE A 35 24.46 -10.91 -0.41
CA ILE A 35 23.37 -11.01 -1.39
C ILE A 35 22.03 -11.26 -0.69
N TYR A 36 21.97 -12.17 0.27
CA TYR A 36 20.76 -12.44 1.03
C TYR A 36 20.24 -11.19 1.76
N ARG A 37 21.14 -10.43 2.41
CA ARG A 37 20.79 -9.16 3.07
C ARG A 37 20.31 -8.13 2.06
N GLN A 38 20.97 -7.99 0.90
CA GLN A 38 20.56 -7.07 -0.16
C GLN A 38 19.15 -7.41 -0.69
N LEU A 39 18.88 -8.68 -0.96
CA LEU A 39 17.58 -9.14 -1.42
C LEU A 39 16.48 -8.87 -0.39
N ARG A 40 16.77 -9.07 0.89
CA ARG A 40 15.82 -8.76 1.97
C ARG A 40 15.52 -7.27 2.06
N THR A 41 16.54 -6.42 1.92
CA THR A 41 16.38 -4.95 1.94
C THR A 41 15.62 -4.46 0.70
N ALA A 42 15.94 -4.99 -0.48
CA ALA A 42 15.27 -4.64 -1.72
C ALA A 42 13.76 -4.97 -1.67
N ARG A 43 13.38 -6.12 -1.11
CA ARG A 43 11.96 -6.47 -0.94
C ARG A 43 11.19 -5.48 -0.06
N SER A 44 11.80 -5.00 1.02
CA SER A 44 11.15 -4.03 1.91
C SER A 44 10.97 -2.66 1.26
N SER A 45 11.93 -2.21 0.46
CA SER A 45 11.85 -0.95 -0.27
C SER A 45 10.74 -0.97 -1.33
N HIS A 46 10.65 -2.07 -2.09
CA HIS A 46 9.59 -2.23 -3.09
C HIS A 46 8.18 -2.28 -2.47
N ALA A 47 8.02 -2.93 -1.31
CA ALA A 47 6.73 -2.96 -0.63
C ALA A 47 6.26 -1.58 -0.20
N VAL A 48 7.16 -0.74 0.33
CA VAL A 48 6.85 0.64 0.73
C VAL A 48 6.50 1.49 -0.50
N GLU A 49 7.26 1.37 -1.59
CA GLU A 49 7.00 2.08 -2.83
C GLU A 49 5.64 1.70 -3.44
N GLN A 50 5.32 0.41 -3.45
CA GLN A 50 4.01 -0.07 -3.90
C GLN A 50 2.88 0.49 -3.05
N VAL A 51 2.99 0.46 -1.72
CA VAL A 51 1.97 1.03 -0.83
C VAL A 51 1.82 2.54 -1.07
N ALA A 52 2.92 3.28 -1.25
CA ALA A 52 2.87 4.70 -1.57
C ALA A 52 2.18 4.97 -2.92
N GLU A 53 2.41 4.12 -3.93
CA GLU A 53 1.72 4.21 -5.22
C GLU A 53 0.22 3.95 -5.07
N TYR A 54 -0.18 2.92 -4.30
CA TYR A 54 -1.59 2.67 -4.00
C TYR A 54 -2.23 3.84 -3.25
N THR A 55 -1.52 4.45 -2.28
CA THR A 55 -2.03 5.65 -1.60
C THR A 55 -2.28 6.77 -2.60
N ARG A 56 -1.33 7.05 -3.49
CA ARG A 56 -1.46 8.08 -4.52
C ARG A 56 -2.62 7.81 -5.48
N GLN A 57 -2.84 6.55 -5.86
CA GLN A 57 -3.98 6.17 -6.71
C GLN A 57 -5.31 6.36 -5.97
N PHE A 58 -5.36 6.08 -4.67
CA PHE A 58 -6.56 6.26 -3.86
C PHE A 58 -6.94 7.73 -3.67
N ASP A 59 -5.93 8.59 -3.53
CA ASP A 59 -6.08 10.04 -3.36
C ASP A 59 -6.22 10.78 -4.71
N HIS A 60 -6.07 10.07 -5.84
CA HIS A 60 -6.19 10.68 -7.16
C HIS A 60 -7.61 11.21 -7.42
N GLU A 61 -7.73 12.37 -8.06
CA GLU A 61 -8.99 13.08 -8.33
C GLU A 61 -10.14 12.16 -8.79
N ARG A 62 -9.87 11.26 -9.73
CA ARG A 62 -10.90 10.33 -10.22
C ARG A 62 -11.42 9.42 -9.11
N MET A 63 -10.53 8.89 -8.27
CA MET A 63 -10.90 8.00 -7.19
C MET A 63 -11.64 8.75 -6.08
N VAL A 64 -11.19 9.97 -5.76
CA VAL A 64 -11.87 10.86 -4.79
C VAL A 64 -13.29 11.19 -5.23
N ARG A 65 -13.55 11.41 -6.51
CA ARG A 65 -14.93 11.59 -7.04
C ARG A 65 -15.80 10.37 -6.79
N HIS A 66 -15.29 9.15 -6.99
CA HIS A 66 -16.02 7.92 -6.68
C HIS A 66 -16.27 7.77 -5.18
N GLN A 67 -15.29 8.13 -4.34
CA GLN A 67 -15.43 8.13 -2.88
C GLN A 67 -16.57 9.07 -2.45
N ILE A 68 -16.57 10.32 -2.92
CA ILE A 68 -17.63 11.30 -2.62
C ILE A 68 -19.00 10.78 -3.06
N ALA A 69 -19.10 10.25 -4.27
CA ALA A 69 -20.38 9.73 -4.78
C ALA A 69 -20.95 8.61 -3.90
N ILE A 70 -20.10 7.72 -3.40
CA ILE A 70 -20.51 6.64 -2.49
C ILE A 70 -20.92 7.20 -1.13
N LEU A 71 -20.12 8.11 -0.55
CA LEU A 71 -20.41 8.65 0.78
C LEU A 71 -21.70 9.48 0.78
N VAL A 72 -21.95 10.27 -0.28
CA VAL A 72 -23.21 10.99 -0.47
C VAL A 72 -24.37 10.01 -0.58
N ALA A 73 -24.25 8.96 -1.41
CA ALA A 73 -25.29 7.96 -1.56
C ALA A 73 -25.60 7.25 -0.22
N ALA A 74 -24.56 6.89 0.54
CA ALA A 74 -24.71 6.25 1.85
C ALA A 74 -25.35 7.19 2.88
N ARG A 75 -24.97 8.47 2.91
CA ARG A 75 -25.57 9.49 3.79
C ARG A 75 -27.04 9.70 3.48
N ASP A 76 -27.37 9.82 2.21
CA ASP A 76 -28.73 10.08 1.73
C ASP A 76 -29.59 8.81 1.65
N LYS A 77 -29.02 7.65 2.06
CA LYS A 77 -29.65 6.32 2.07
C LYS A 77 -30.24 5.92 0.71
N VAL A 78 -29.52 6.29 -0.34
CA VAL A 78 -29.82 5.87 -1.73
C VAL A 78 -28.84 4.83 -2.21
N ASP A 79 -29.13 4.17 -3.32
CA ASP A 79 -28.27 3.16 -3.89
C ASP A 79 -26.91 3.74 -4.32
N VAL A 80 -25.85 3.01 -3.98
CA VAL A 80 -24.49 3.34 -4.41
C VAL A 80 -24.41 3.29 -5.94
N PRO A 81 -23.92 4.36 -6.61
CA PRO A 81 -23.73 4.33 -8.05
C PRO A 81 -22.81 3.17 -8.47
N SER A 82 -23.29 2.30 -9.36
CA SER A 82 -22.61 1.05 -9.71
C SER A 82 -21.16 1.25 -10.15
N GLY A 83 -20.89 2.23 -11.02
CA GLY A 83 -19.53 2.54 -11.46
C GLY A 83 -18.61 2.98 -10.33
N SER A 84 -19.13 3.69 -9.31
CA SER A 84 -18.34 4.13 -8.16
C SER A 84 -18.08 2.96 -7.21
N GLY A 85 -19.10 2.15 -6.91
CA GLY A 85 -18.96 0.96 -6.08
C GLY A 85 -17.94 -0.03 -6.64
N VAL A 86 -18.01 -0.29 -7.95
CA VAL A 86 -17.06 -1.17 -8.66
C VAL A 86 -15.65 -0.56 -8.65
N ALA A 87 -15.49 0.75 -8.85
CA ALA A 87 -14.16 1.39 -8.87
C ALA A 87 -13.44 1.24 -7.51
N ILE A 88 -14.13 1.54 -6.41
CA ILE A 88 -13.57 1.38 -5.05
C ILE A 88 -13.41 -0.12 -4.71
N GLY A 89 -14.38 -0.95 -5.08
CA GLY A 89 -14.29 -2.40 -4.89
C GLY A 89 -13.06 -3.00 -5.56
N ASN A 90 -12.84 -2.72 -6.84
CA ASN A 90 -11.68 -3.21 -7.60
C ASN A 90 -10.35 -2.70 -7.05
N TYR A 91 -10.31 -1.49 -6.50
CA TYR A 91 -9.12 -0.97 -5.85
C TYR A 91 -8.73 -1.86 -4.65
N PHE A 92 -9.65 -2.13 -3.74
CA PHE A 92 -9.38 -2.97 -2.56
C PHE A 92 -9.27 -4.46 -2.91
N GLU A 93 -9.95 -4.93 -3.96
CA GLU A 93 -9.77 -6.28 -4.51
C GLU A 93 -8.33 -6.49 -4.97
N GLY A 94 -7.77 -5.53 -5.70
CA GLY A 94 -6.35 -5.56 -6.10
C GLY A 94 -5.39 -5.61 -4.90
N LEU A 95 -5.63 -4.80 -3.87
CA LEU A 95 -4.85 -4.84 -2.62
C LEU A 95 -4.97 -6.19 -1.92
N GLY A 96 -6.18 -6.75 -1.85
CA GLY A 96 -6.47 -8.05 -1.29
C GLY A 96 -5.73 -9.17 -2.02
N SER A 97 -5.83 -9.19 -3.34
CA SER A 97 -5.20 -10.19 -4.21
C SER A 97 -3.67 -10.19 -4.09
N LEU A 98 -3.04 -9.01 -4.12
CA LEU A 98 -1.60 -8.88 -3.92
C LEU A 98 -1.16 -9.31 -2.52
N SER A 99 -1.97 -9.02 -1.51
CA SER A 99 -1.66 -9.42 -0.13
C SER A 99 -1.83 -10.92 0.08
N ARG A 100 -2.90 -11.50 -0.46
CA ARG A 100 -3.16 -12.95 -0.39
C ARG A 100 -2.10 -13.75 -1.13
N SER A 101 -1.58 -13.22 -2.22
CA SER A 101 -0.47 -13.79 -2.99
C SER A 101 0.91 -13.54 -2.37
N GLY A 102 1.02 -12.81 -1.25
CA GLY A 102 2.28 -12.53 -0.55
C GLY A 102 3.17 -11.47 -1.20
N TYR A 103 2.66 -10.73 -2.20
CA TYR A 103 3.40 -9.61 -2.81
C TYR A 103 3.38 -8.37 -1.93
N LEU A 104 2.29 -8.13 -1.18
CA LEU A 104 2.17 -7.06 -0.21
C LEU A 104 2.10 -7.62 1.22
N ASP A 105 2.85 -7.00 2.13
CA ASP A 105 2.81 -7.36 3.54
C ASP A 105 1.51 -6.83 4.18
N VAL A 106 0.67 -7.75 4.64
CA VAL A 106 -0.59 -7.44 5.34
C VAL A 106 -0.34 -6.57 6.58
N THR A 107 0.82 -6.71 7.25
CA THR A 107 1.16 -5.89 8.42
C THR A 107 1.39 -4.44 8.04
N LEU A 108 2.05 -4.20 6.91
CA LEU A 108 2.24 -2.86 6.37
C LEU A 108 0.90 -2.25 5.96
N LEU A 109 0.07 -3.00 5.23
CA LEU A 109 -1.28 -2.56 4.86
C LEU A 109 -2.14 -2.25 6.07
N TRP A 110 -2.10 -3.07 7.11
CA TRP A 110 -2.83 -2.81 8.34
C TRP A 110 -2.46 -1.47 8.96
N ARG A 111 -1.18 -1.11 8.96
CA ARG A 111 -0.71 0.17 9.53
C ARG A 111 -1.14 1.38 8.71
N VAL A 112 -1.18 1.25 7.38
CA VAL A 112 -1.45 2.37 6.46
C VAL A 112 -2.95 2.44 6.11
N PHE A 113 -3.53 1.31 5.73
CA PHE A 113 -4.89 1.24 5.17
C PHE A 113 -5.91 0.54 6.09
N GLY A 114 -5.50 0.00 7.25
CA GLY A 114 -6.36 -0.89 8.05
C GLY A 114 -7.73 -0.30 8.34
N LEU A 115 -7.78 0.90 8.92
CA LEU A 115 -9.04 1.57 9.25
C LEU A 115 -9.82 1.99 7.99
N VAL A 116 -9.14 2.49 6.98
CA VAL A 116 -9.75 2.92 5.72
C VAL A 116 -10.43 1.74 5.02
N THR A 117 -9.73 0.61 4.90
CA THR A 117 -10.26 -0.63 4.30
C THR A 117 -11.51 -1.12 5.02
N LEU A 118 -11.48 -1.18 6.36
CA LEU A 118 -12.62 -1.63 7.16
C LEU A 118 -13.82 -0.70 7.03
N ARG A 119 -13.61 0.62 6.96
CA ARG A 119 -14.69 1.62 6.75
C ARG A 119 -15.34 1.46 5.37
N TRP A 120 -14.54 1.35 4.33
CA TRP A 120 -15.05 1.21 2.97
C TRP A 120 -15.80 -0.11 2.78
N TRP A 121 -15.34 -1.19 3.42
CA TRP A 121 -16.09 -2.43 3.42
C TRP A 121 -17.48 -2.24 4.06
N ALA A 122 -17.54 -1.66 5.24
CA ALA A 122 -18.81 -1.48 5.96
C ALA A 122 -19.83 -0.62 5.19
N VAL A 123 -19.34 0.37 4.41
CA VAL A 123 -20.21 1.19 3.55
C VAL A 123 -20.66 0.44 2.30
N LEU A 124 -19.78 -0.37 1.71
CA LEU A 124 -20.00 -1.01 0.42
C LEU A 124 -20.52 -2.44 0.52
N GLU A 125 -20.52 -3.07 1.70
CA GLU A 125 -20.98 -4.44 1.88
C GLU A 125 -22.39 -4.68 1.29
N PRO A 126 -23.41 -3.83 1.50
CA PRO A 126 -24.73 -4.03 0.90
C PRO A 126 -24.69 -3.99 -0.63
N PHE A 127 -23.81 -3.16 -1.23
CA PHE A 127 -23.59 -3.12 -2.66
C PHE A 127 -22.94 -4.42 -3.15
N PHE A 128 -21.90 -4.92 -2.47
CA PHE A 128 -21.21 -6.16 -2.84
C PHE A 128 -22.13 -7.39 -2.74
N GLN A 129 -23.00 -7.46 -1.75
CA GLN A 129 -23.98 -8.54 -1.64
C GLN A 129 -24.92 -8.56 -2.86
N ARG A 130 -25.38 -7.40 -3.34
CA ARG A 130 -26.19 -7.33 -4.58
C ARG A 130 -25.40 -7.78 -5.79
N GLN A 131 -24.14 -7.33 -5.93
CA GLN A 131 -23.28 -7.73 -7.05
C GLN A 131 -23.04 -9.25 -7.06
N ARG A 132 -22.90 -9.88 -5.92
CA ARG A 132 -22.76 -11.34 -5.80
C ARG A 132 -23.99 -12.11 -6.24
N VAL A 133 -25.16 -11.62 -5.94
CA VAL A 133 -26.41 -12.22 -6.41
C VAL A 133 -26.49 -12.21 -7.96
N GLU A 134 -25.97 -11.17 -8.58
CA GLU A 134 -26.03 -11.00 -10.04
C GLU A 134 -24.88 -11.68 -10.79
N HIS A 135 -23.66 -11.71 -10.19
CA HIS A 135 -22.42 -12.07 -10.89
C HIS A 135 -21.67 -13.26 -10.27
N GLY A 136 -22.15 -13.77 -9.12
CA GLY A 136 -21.55 -14.91 -8.41
C GLY A 136 -20.73 -14.53 -7.17
N ASP A 137 -20.54 -15.51 -6.27
CA ASP A 137 -19.97 -15.31 -4.95
C ASP A 137 -18.48 -14.87 -4.93
N SER A 138 -17.77 -15.08 -6.04
CA SER A 138 -16.34 -14.71 -6.16
C SER A 138 -16.10 -13.20 -6.34
N VAL A 139 -17.16 -12.43 -6.53
CA VAL A 139 -17.04 -10.97 -6.71
C VAL A 139 -16.57 -10.32 -5.40
N PHE A 140 -15.43 -9.62 -5.47
CA PHE A 140 -14.76 -8.98 -4.32
C PHE A 140 -14.38 -9.95 -3.19
N GLU A 141 -14.00 -11.19 -3.51
CA GLU A 141 -13.56 -12.21 -2.56
C GLU A 141 -12.25 -11.82 -1.87
N ASP A 142 -11.29 -11.30 -2.61
CA ASP A 142 -9.99 -10.90 -2.09
C ASP A 142 -10.09 -9.65 -1.20
N PHE A 143 -11.02 -8.74 -1.49
CA PHE A 143 -11.33 -7.63 -0.59
C PHE A 143 -11.92 -8.13 0.72
N GLU A 144 -12.89 -9.04 0.70
CA GLU A 144 -13.46 -9.65 1.90
C GLU A 144 -12.39 -10.37 2.73
N TRP A 145 -11.54 -11.16 2.06
CA TRP A 145 -10.40 -11.81 2.71
C TRP A 145 -9.48 -10.79 3.40
N LEU A 146 -9.16 -9.67 2.71
CA LEU A 146 -8.33 -8.60 3.27
C LEU A 146 -8.97 -8.01 4.53
N VAL A 147 -10.26 -7.71 4.49
CA VAL A 147 -11.03 -7.21 5.64
C VAL A 147 -10.93 -8.18 6.82
N GLY A 148 -11.13 -9.47 6.58
CA GLY A 148 -11.00 -10.52 7.61
C GLY A 148 -9.59 -10.57 8.22
N ALA A 149 -8.56 -10.45 7.40
CA ALA A 149 -7.17 -10.42 7.83
C ALA A 149 -6.87 -9.18 8.70
N LEU A 150 -7.28 -7.99 8.27
CA LEU A 150 -7.08 -6.73 8.99
C LEU A 150 -7.86 -6.70 10.30
N ALA A 151 -9.13 -7.14 10.31
CA ALA A 151 -9.94 -7.25 11.52
C ALA A 151 -9.32 -8.22 12.56
N LYS A 152 -8.69 -9.30 12.10
CA LYS A 152 -7.94 -10.22 12.97
C LYS A 152 -6.72 -9.54 13.60
N MET A 153 -6.02 -8.68 12.85
CA MET A 153 -4.88 -7.92 13.36
C MET A 153 -5.32 -6.86 14.38
N GLU A 154 -6.43 -6.15 14.13
CA GLU A 154 -7.01 -5.21 15.09
C GLU A 154 -7.34 -5.90 16.42
N ARG A 155 -8.01 -7.07 16.38
CA ARG A 155 -8.31 -7.86 17.58
C ARG A 155 -7.05 -8.29 18.33
N ARG A 156 -5.99 -8.71 17.61
CA ARG A 156 -4.70 -9.08 18.23
C ARG A 156 -3.98 -7.92 18.88
N ALA A 157 -4.17 -6.72 18.34
CA ALA A 157 -3.64 -5.48 18.91
C ALA A 157 -4.46 -4.95 20.10
N GLY A 158 -5.51 -5.69 20.53
CA GLY A 158 -6.40 -5.27 21.63
C GLY A 158 -7.31 -4.11 21.25
N ARG A 159 -7.43 -3.79 19.96
CA ARG A 159 -8.30 -2.74 19.44
C ARG A 159 -9.60 -3.37 18.94
N THR A 160 -10.68 -3.17 19.64
CA THR A 160 -12.01 -3.57 19.19
C THR A 160 -12.63 -2.39 18.44
N LEU A 161 -12.25 -2.23 17.19
CA LEU A 161 -12.93 -1.30 16.28
C LEU A 161 -14.25 -1.97 15.85
N ALA A 162 -15.31 -1.68 16.60
CA ALA A 162 -16.65 -1.97 16.15
C ALA A 162 -17.01 -0.94 15.07
N ILE A 163 -16.77 -1.28 13.81
CA ILE A 163 -17.28 -0.51 12.67
C ILE A 163 -18.70 -0.99 12.45
N ASP A 164 -19.58 -0.53 13.30
CA ASP A 164 -21.03 -0.76 13.22
C ASP A 164 -21.73 0.37 12.44
N ALA A 165 -23.02 0.22 12.23
CA ALA A 165 -23.83 1.22 11.54
C ALA A 165 -23.76 2.60 12.22
N THR A 166 -23.64 2.65 13.55
CA THR A 166 -23.51 3.89 14.32
C THR A 166 -22.17 4.58 14.05
N TYR A 167 -21.10 3.80 13.97
CA TYR A 167 -19.77 4.32 13.60
C TYR A 167 -19.78 4.88 12.17
N VAL A 168 -20.36 4.14 11.23
CA VAL A 168 -20.48 4.57 9.82
C VAL A 168 -21.33 5.84 9.72
N ALA A 169 -22.48 5.91 10.39
CA ALA A 169 -23.32 7.10 10.40
C ALA A 169 -22.56 8.32 10.92
N ARG A 170 -21.86 8.20 12.04
CA ARG A 170 -21.03 9.27 12.60
C ARG A 170 -19.90 9.68 11.67
N TRP A 171 -19.28 8.73 10.98
CA TRP A 171 -18.24 9.04 10.00
C TRP A 171 -18.80 9.80 8.79
N LEU A 172 -20.00 9.44 8.31
CA LEU A 172 -20.69 10.14 7.22
C LEU A 172 -21.17 11.54 7.60
N GLU A 173 -21.48 11.76 8.88
CA GLU A 173 -21.85 13.08 9.44
C GLU A 173 -20.62 13.95 9.76
N SER A 174 -19.43 13.35 9.85
CA SER A 174 -18.19 14.09 10.05
C SER A 174 -17.76 14.76 8.75
N ASP A 175 -16.79 15.68 8.85
CA ASP A 175 -16.21 16.46 7.74
C ASP A 175 -15.52 15.59 6.66
N ALA A 176 -15.80 14.28 6.61
CA ALA A 176 -15.19 13.35 5.68
C ALA A 176 -15.49 13.70 4.21
N ILE A 177 -16.72 14.12 3.92
CA ILE A 177 -17.11 14.55 2.57
C ILE A 177 -16.49 15.90 2.24
N ASP A 178 -16.51 16.83 3.19
CA ASP A 178 -15.96 18.17 3.01
C ASP A 178 -14.44 18.12 2.83
N GLY A 179 -13.73 17.30 3.62
CA GLY A 179 -12.30 17.08 3.47
C GLY A 179 -11.91 16.50 2.10
N LEU A 180 -12.72 15.59 1.55
CA LEU A 180 -12.51 15.07 0.20
C LEU A 180 -12.79 16.11 -0.88
N GLN A 181 -13.81 16.96 -0.68
CA GLN A 181 -14.12 18.06 -1.61
C GLN A 181 -13.02 19.11 -1.60
N ASP A 182 -12.46 19.44 -0.45
CA ASP A 182 -11.35 20.38 -0.33
C ASP A 182 -10.08 19.82 -1.00
N THR A 183 -9.83 18.53 -0.89
CA THR A 183 -8.73 17.86 -1.62
C THR A 183 -8.91 18.02 -3.13
N LEU A 184 -10.13 17.80 -3.65
CA LEU A 184 -10.42 18.02 -5.08
C LEU A 184 -10.21 19.46 -5.52
N ARG A 185 -10.67 20.42 -4.74
CA ARG A 185 -10.49 21.85 -5.04
C ARG A 185 -9.03 22.23 -5.08
N LEU A 186 -8.24 21.73 -4.11
CA LEU A 186 -6.80 21.98 -4.05
C LEU A 186 -6.09 21.42 -5.28
N GLU A 187 -6.39 20.18 -5.67
CA GLU A 187 -5.80 19.53 -6.84
C GLU A 187 -6.16 20.26 -8.13
N GLN A 188 -7.39 20.71 -8.28
CA GLN A 188 -7.84 21.52 -9.43
C GLN A 188 -7.13 22.88 -9.48
N SER A 189 -6.96 23.53 -8.33
CA SER A 189 -6.25 24.81 -8.23
C SER A 189 -4.78 24.66 -8.64
N LEU A 190 -4.10 23.61 -8.15
CA LEU A 190 -2.72 23.32 -8.53
C LEU A 190 -2.57 23.03 -10.02
N ARG A 191 -3.49 22.29 -10.62
CA ARG A 191 -3.50 22.06 -12.07
C ARG A 191 -3.66 23.35 -12.87
N THR A 192 -4.54 24.23 -12.43
CA THR A 192 -4.75 25.52 -13.10
C THR A 192 -3.49 26.36 -13.08
N VAL A 193 -2.76 26.41 -11.97
CA VAL A 193 -1.49 27.12 -11.84
C VAL A 193 -0.39 26.51 -12.70
N LEU A 194 -0.30 25.16 -12.74
CA LEU A 194 0.75 24.46 -13.50
C LEU A 194 0.55 24.48 -15.01
N ILE A 195 -0.71 24.62 -15.48
CA ILE A 195 -1.07 24.65 -16.90
C ILE A 195 -1.16 26.11 -17.42
N ALA A 196 -1.21 27.10 -16.51
CA ALA A 196 -1.21 28.50 -16.92
C ALA A 196 0.04 28.82 -17.73
N PRO A 197 -0.09 29.41 -18.93
CA PRO A 197 1.07 29.82 -19.71
C PRO A 197 1.88 30.85 -18.90
N PRO A 198 3.22 30.85 -19.03
CA PRO A 198 4.11 31.70 -18.22
C PRO A 198 3.76 33.20 -18.32
N ASP A 199 3.17 33.63 -19.41
CA ASP A 199 2.78 35.03 -19.65
C ASP A 199 1.58 35.49 -18.80
N ALA A 200 0.81 34.58 -18.20
CA ALA A 200 -0.33 34.92 -17.35
C ALA A 200 0.08 35.32 -15.92
N ILE A 201 1.30 34.99 -15.51
CA ILE A 201 1.81 35.27 -14.16
C ILE A 201 2.35 36.71 -14.07
N ASP A 202 2.95 37.23 -15.15
CA ASP A 202 3.52 38.59 -15.19
C ASP A 202 2.46 39.68 -15.24
N THR A 203 1.26 39.41 -15.76
CA THR A 203 0.17 40.40 -15.82
C THR A 203 -0.51 40.65 -14.47
N ALA A 204 -0.46 39.68 -13.56
CA ALA A 204 -1.03 39.82 -12.21
C ALA A 204 -0.15 40.67 -11.27
N GLN A 205 1.16 40.70 -11.48
CA GLN A 205 2.08 41.52 -10.67
C GLN A 205 2.18 42.96 -11.13
N SER A 206 1.72 43.27 -12.33
CA SER A 206 1.74 44.65 -12.88
C SER A 206 0.47 45.46 -12.59
N ALA A 207 -0.51 44.91 -11.87
CA ALA A 207 -1.81 45.49 -11.60
C ALA A 207 -2.01 45.98 -10.16
N GLU A 208 -0.95 46.07 -9.34
CA GLU A 208 -1.04 46.75 -8.05
C GLU A 208 -0.68 48.24 -8.22
N PRO A 209 -1.58 49.15 -7.86
CA PRO A 209 -1.38 50.60 -7.96
C PRO A 209 -0.44 51.14 -6.88
#